data_c4e67fad7ced0395a096d6ba38ed5e3a
#
_entry.id   c4e67fad7ced0395a096d6ba38ed5e3a
#
_cell.length_a   1.000
_cell.length_b   1.000
_cell.length_c   1.000
_cell.angle_alpha   90.00
_cell.angle_beta   90.00
_cell.angle_gamma   90.00
#
_symmetry.space_group_name_H-M   'P 1'
#
loop_
_entity.id
_entity.type
_entity.pdbx_description
1 polymer ?
#
loop_
_entity_poly.entity_id
_entity_poly.type
_entity_poly.pdbx_seq_one_letter_code
_entity_poly.pdbx_strand_id
1 'polypeptide(L)'
;MKMKHIISSLLVITLVACQHSPQFSVSGTIAGAEGKTLYLEHTALTFTTPMDSCVLDEKGEFSLSAPAPQYPDFYRLRVATRSLPLAVDSIEEIVVSTSLDSLPYTMSILGSDNSLAIAQLRATARTSTREQLRQQAQLTIVQNPRSLAAYYALFMKQGGEYIWKILDPADRRMYQAVATSFNTWMPKYERTKALYTQVTDVLQAERNATQQAAVRQLIDNAESAFLDITLQDDNNITQSLSDLRGKVIVLDFSAIEMEQSKGYIFELRELYNRYQSRGMAI
;
A
#
# COMPACT_ATOMS: atom_id res chain seq x y z
N MET A 1 39.12 -45.81 62.65
CA MET A 1 39.10 -44.56 61.85
C MET A 1 37.84 -44.55 60.96
N LYS A 2 36.80 -43.85 61.37
CA LYS A 2 35.47 -43.83 60.66
C LYS A 2 35.41 -42.58 59.78
N MET A 3 35.37 -42.77 58.46
CA MET A 3 35.25 -41.69 57.47
C MET A 3 33.76 -41.35 57.23
N LYS A 4 33.35 -40.16 57.66
CA LYS A 4 31.97 -39.63 57.44
C LYS A 4 31.88 -39.08 56.07
N HIS A 5 31.02 -39.65 55.19
CA HIS A 5 30.64 -39.06 53.91
C HIS A 5 29.60 -37.98 54.16
N ILE A 6 29.96 -36.73 53.87
CA ILE A 6 29.02 -35.58 53.78
C ILE A 6 28.49 -35.55 52.37
N ILE A 7 27.25 -35.97 52.19
CA ILE A 7 26.52 -35.79 50.93
C ILE A 7 25.96 -34.34 50.92
N SER A 8 26.62 -33.49 50.14
CA SER A 8 26.15 -32.15 49.88
C SER A 8 25.06 -32.22 48.83
N SER A 9 23.79 -32.07 49.23
CA SER A 9 22.64 -32.03 48.32
C SER A 9 22.58 -30.65 47.69
N LEU A 10 23.00 -30.56 46.42
CA LEU A 10 22.90 -29.34 45.60
C LEU A 10 21.45 -29.15 45.13
N LEU A 11 20.72 -28.28 45.83
CA LEU A 11 19.34 -27.88 45.46
C LEU A 11 19.39 -26.95 44.20
N VAL A 12 19.16 -27.52 43.03
CA VAL A 12 19.03 -26.74 41.79
C VAL A 12 17.65 -26.09 41.79
N ILE A 13 17.59 -24.83 42.13
CA ILE A 13 16.39 -23.98 41.96
C ILE A 13 16.31 -23.60 40.48
N THR A 14 15.48 -24.29 39.71
CA THR A 14 15.11 -23.89 38.34
C THR A 14 14.18 -22.68 38.45
N LEU A 15 14.71 -21.49 38.22
CA LEU A 15 13.91 -20.28 37.95
C LEU A 15 13.19 -20.49 36.63
N VAL A 16 11.95 -20.93 36.70
CA VAL A 16 11.02 -20.83 35.57
C VAL A 16 10.71 -19.34 35.38
N ALA A 17 11.53 -18.67 34.61
CA ALA A 17 11.18 -17.33 34.13
C ALA A 17 9.93 -17.49 33.23
N CYS A 18 8.77 -17.11 33.75
CA CYS A 18 7.57 -16.89 32.93
C CYS A 18 7.94 -15.84 31.91
N GLN A 19 8.29 -16.26 30.69
CA GLN A 19 8.40 -15.36 29.55
C GLN A 19 6.98 -14.90 29.19
N HIS A 20 6.52 -13.84 29.85
CA HIS A 20 5.33 -13.16 29.40
C HIS A 20 5.67 -12.52 28.05
N SER A 21 5.04 -13.02 27.01
CA SER A 21 5.13 -12.36 25.71
C SER A 21 4.65 -10.90 25.86
N PRO A 22 5.33 -9.94 25.23
CA PRO A 22 4.91 -8.55 25.28
C PRO A 22 3.43 -8.41 24.90
N GLN A 23 2.65 -7.68 25.67
CA GLN A 23 1.22 -7.48 25.45
C GLN A 23 0.90 -5.98 25.46
N PHE A 24 -0.12 -5.60 24.73
CA PHE A 24 -0.79 -4.32 24.91
C PHE A 24 -2.12 -4.56 25.64
N SER A 25 -2.61 -3.52 26.30
CA SER A 25 -3.89 -3.56 27.00
C SER A 25 -4.83 -2.46 26.51
N VAL A 26 -6.13 -2.75 26.56
CA VAL A 26 -7.18 -1.78 26.30
C VAL A 26 -8.18 -1.87 27.44
N SER A 27 -8.34 -0.77 28.16
CA SER A 27 -9.24 -0.69 29.31
C SER A 27 -10.13 0.56 29.25
N GLY A 28 -11.11 0.65 30.11
CA GLY A 28 -11.94 1.84 30.22
C GLY A 28 -13.41 1.56 30.46
N THR A 29 -14.28 2.45 29.92
CA THR A 29 -15.73 2.41 30.19
C THR A 29 -16.52 2.62 28.89
N ILE A 30 -17.59 1.83 28.70
CA ILE A 30 -18.61 2.03 27.66
C ILE A 30 -19.97 2.10 28.33
N ALA A 31 -20.39 3.31 28.71
CA ALA A 31 -21.68 3.54 29.35
C ALA A 31 -22.83 3.11 28.41
N GLY A 32 -23.88 2.50 28.98
CA GLY A 32 -25.04 2.02 28.22
C GLY A 32 -24.80 0.69 27.49
N ALA A 33 -23.68 0.02 27.80
CA ALA A 33 -23.34 -1.29 27.24
C ALA A 33 -23.19 -2.38 28.33
N GLU A 34 -23.67 -2.12 29.54
CA GLU A 34 -23.59 -3.01 30.69
C GLU A 34 -24.20 -4.39 30.33
N GLY A 35 -23.54 -5.46 30.75
CA GLY A 35 -23.95 -6.84 30.48
C GLY A 35 -23.76 -7.32 29.02
N LYS A 36 -23.29 -6.44 28.12
CA LYS A 36 -22.97 -6.86 26.73
C LYS A 36 -21.55 -7.38 26.64
N THR A 37 -21.31 -8.28 25.71
CA THR A 37 -19.97 -8.77 25.40
C THR A 37 -19.23 -7.76 24.52
N LEU A 38 -18.07 -7.34 24.98
CA LEU A 38 -17.09 -6.54 24.26
C LEU A 38 -16.00 -7.45 23.71
N TYR A 39 -15.63 -7.25 22.47
CA TYR A 39 -14.56 -7.98 21.78
C TYR A 39 -13.43 -7.02 21.43
N LEU A 40 -12.20 -7.44 21.66
CA LEU A 40 -10.99 -6.88 21.05
C LEU A 40 -10.64 -7.75 19.85
N GLU A 41 -10.64 -7.17 18.67
CA GLU A 41 -10.44 -7.89 17.41
C GLU A 41 -9.26 -7.28 16.63
N HIS A 42 -8.37 -8.13 16.13
CA HIS A 42 -7.34 -7.74 15.16
C HIS A 42 -7.97 -7.59 13.77
N THR A 43 -7.69 -6.51 13.09
CA THR A 43 -8.22 -6.18 11.76
C THR A 43 -7.12 -6.29 10.72
N ALA A 44 -6.94 -7.48 10.13
CA ALA A 44 -6.05 -7.70 9.00
C ALA A 44 -6.61 -7.09 7.70
N LEU A 45 -5.91 -7.21 6.58
CA LEU A 45 -6.37 -6.68 5.29
C LEU A 45 -7.66 -7.34 4.81
N THR A 46 -7.81 -8.64 5.01
CA THR A 46 -8.89 -9.44 4.42
C THR A 46 -9.81 -10.10 5.44
N PHE A 47 -9.40 -10.19 6.70
CA PHE A 47 -10.18 -10.84 7.76
C PHE A 47 -10.05 -10.11 9.10
N THR A 48 -10.89 -10.48 10.02
CA THR A 48 -10.87 -9.97 11.40
C THR A 48 -10.88 -11.15 12.36
N THR A 49 -9.99 -11.14 13.36
CA THR A 49 -9.83 -12.23 14.32
C THR A 49 -10.07 -11.72 15.73
N PRO A 50 -10.97 -12.32 16.51
CA PRO A 50 -11.08 -12.03 17.94
C PRO A 50 -9.78 -12.40 18.67
N MET A 51 -9.30 -11.48 19.50
CA MET A 51 -8.09 -11.66 20.31
C MET A 51 -8.44 -11.87 21.77
N ASP A 52 -9.43 -11.13 22.28
CA ASP A 52 -9.89 -11.18 23.66
C ASP A 52 -11.35 -10.72 23.75
N SER A 53 -12.03 -11.05 24.85
CA SER A 53 -13.39 -10.59 25.10
C SER A 53 -13.74 -10.59 26.59
N CYS A 54 -14.61 -9.69 26.99
CA CYS A 54 -15.20 -9.68 28.32
C CYS A 54 -16.68 -9.29 28.29
N VAL A 55 -17.39 -9.57 29.34
CA VAL A 55 -18.72 -9.00 29.59
C VAL A 55 -18.52 -7.71 30.38
N LEU A 56 -19.08 -6.61 29.90
CA LEU A 56 -19.02 -5.31 30.56
C LEU A 56 -19.75 -5.38 31.90
N ASP A 57 -19.13 -4.86 32.94
CA ASP A 57 -19.72 -4.85 34.30
C ASP A 57 -20.89 -3.88 34.44
N GLU A 58 -21.42 -3.73 35.66
CA GLU A 58 -22.56 -2.84 35.97
C GLU A 58 -22.26 -1.36 35.72
N LYS A 59 -20.98 -0.97 35.60
CA LYS A 59 -20.53 0.39 35.29
C LYS A 59 -20.09 0.53 33.84
N GLY A 60 -20.14 -0.55 33.04
CA GLY A 60 -19.62 -0.61 31.69
C GLY A 60 -18.09 -0.64 31.63
N GLU A 61 -17.42 -1.00 32.76
CA GLU A 61 -15.97 -1.10 32.83
C GLU A 61 -15.46 -2.37 32.15
N PHE A 62 -14.25 -2.30 31.57
CA PHE A 62 -13.60 -3.43 30.91
C PHE A 62 -12.08 -3.35 30.98
N SER A 63 -11.45 -4.51 30.84
CA SER A 63 -10.00 -4.63 30.61
C SER A 63 -9.77 -5.84 29.71
N LEU A 64 -9.12 -5.60 28.57
CA LEU A 64 -8.77 -6.59 27.55
C LEU A 64 -7.29 -6.49 27.22
N SER A 65 -6.68 -7.59 26.79
CA SER A 65 -5.27 -7.59 26.38
C SER A 65 -5.05 -8.51 25.20
N ALA A 66 -3.98 -8.23 24.45
CA ALA A 66 -3.54 -9.11 23.37
C ALA A 66 -2.02 -9.04 23.20
N PRO A 67 -1.39 -10.04 22.55
CA PRO A 67 0.03 -9.97 22.22
C PRO A 67 0.34 -8.71 21.42
N ALA A 68 1.45 -8.05 21.77
CA ALA A 68 1.92 -6.88 21.04
C ALA A 68 2.21 -7.25 19.58
N PRO A 69 1.78 -6.42 18.61
CA PRO A 69 2.00 -6.70 17.21
C PRO A 69 3.48 -6.59 16.84
N GLN A 70 3.92 -7.41 15.87
CA GLN A 70 5.29 -7.34 15.32
C GLN A 70 5.54 -6.01 14.58
N TYR A 71 4.53 -5.50 13.91
CA TYR A 71 4.47 -4.18 13.28
C TYR A 71 3.26 -3.45 13.83
N PRO A 72 3.25 -2.13 13.88
CA PRO A 72 2.04 -1.36 14.14
C PRO A 72 0.87 -1.89 13.33
N ASP A 73 -0.28 -2.18 13.96
CA ASP A 73 -1.43 -2.75 13.25
C ASP A 73 -2.76 -2.26 13.78
N PHE A 74 -3.82 -2.54 13.03
CA PHE A 74 -5.17 -2.14 13.36
C PHE A 74 -5.91 -3.19 14.16
N TYR A 75 -6.60 -2.70 15.16
CA TYR A 75 -7.52 -3.44 15.99
C TYR A 75 -8.87 -2.73 16.03
N ARG A 76 -9.85 -3.36 16.64
CA ARG A 76 -11.11 -2.69 16.96
C ARG A 76 -11.72 -3.24 18.24
N LEU A 77 -12.36 -2.37 19.01
CA LEU A 77 -13.32 -2.77 20.00
C LEU A 77 -14.69 -2.91 19.33
N ARG A 78 -15.36 -4.04 19.53
CA ARG A 78 -16.71 -4.28 19.00
C ARG A 78 -17.66 -4.68 20.12
N VAL A 79 -18.76 -3.95 20.24
CA VAL A 79 -19.88 -4.26 21.13
C VAL A 79 -21.18 -4.18 20.33
N ALA A 80 -21.95 -5.24 20.34
CA ALA A 80 -23.13 -5.41 19.48
C ALA A 80 -22.78 -5.14 17.99
N THR A 81 -23.47 -4.19 17.35
CA THR A 81 -23.26 -3.79 15.96
C THR A 81 -22.30 -2.60 15.81
N ARG A 82 -21.77 -2.05 16.90
CA ARG A 82 -20.91 -0.89 16.89
C ARG A 82 -19.46 -1.28 17.09
N SER A 83 -18.56 -0.53 16.46
CA SER A 83 -17.12 -0.78 16.61
C SER A 83 -16.32 0.51 16.62
N LEU A 84 -15.25 0.51 17.40
CA LEU A 84 -14.26 1.56 17.49
C LEU A 84 -12.92 1.05 16.92
N PRO A 85 -12.41 1.60 15.82
CA PRO A 85 -11.09 1.25 15.35
C PRO A 85 -10.02 1.80 16.30
N LEU A 86 -9.02 0.97 16.54
CA LEU A 86 -7.81 1.27 17.28
C LEU A 86 -6.60 1.03 16.37
N ALA A 87 -5.53 1.75 16.62
CA ALA A 87 -4.22 1.53 16.02
C ALA A 87 -3.21 1.33 17.15
N VAL A 88 -2.54 0.19 17.14
CA VAL A 88 -1.60 -0.23 18.18
C VAL A 88 -0.21 -0.27 17.59
N ASP A 89 0.72 0.50 18.14
CA ASP A 89 2.09 0.57 17.65
C ASP A 89 2.96 -0.57 18.24
N SER A 90 2.79 -0.88 19.51
CA SER A 90 3.59 -1.89 20.20
C SER A 90 2.96 -2.28 21.54
N ILE A 91 3.71 -2.18 22.62
CA ILE A 91 3.24 -2.35 24.01
C ILE A 91 2.63 -1.00 24.45
N GLU A 92 1.31 -0.89 24.39
CA GLU A 92 0.57 0.31 24.76
C GLU A 92 -0.47 -0.03 25.83
N GLU A 93 -0.77 0.93 26.70
CA GLU A 93 -1.88 0.89 27.64
C GLU A 93 -2.92 1.91 27.19
N ILE A 94 -3.92 1.44 26.43
CA ILE A 94 -4.94 2.29 25.83
C ILE A 94 -6.14 2.38 26.77
N VAL A 95 -6.53 3.60 27.12
CA VAL A 95 -7.73 3.85 27.93
C VAL A 95 -8.80 4.53 27.08
N VAL A 96 -9.98 3.90 27.02
CA VAL A 96 -11.13 4.38 26.24
C VAL A 96 -12.29 4.70 27.14
N SER A 97 -12.85 5.91 27.03
CA SER A 97 -14.08 6.32 27.70
C SER A 97 -15.08 6.82 26.67
N THR A 98 -16.26 6.16 26.62
CA THR A 98 -17.31 6.48 25.66
C THR A 98 -18.68 5.97 26.14
N SER A 99 -19.73 6.16 25.34
CA SER A 99 -21.02 5.50 25.54
C SER A 99 -21.40 4.70 24.29
N LEU A 100 -22.26 3.71 24.45
CA LEU A 100 -22.73 2.87 23.34
C LEU A 100 -23.36 3.72 22.23
N ASP A 101 -24.16 4.73 22.60
CA ASP A 101 -24.81 5.61 21.64
C ASP A 101 -23.87 6.57 20.93
N SER A 102 -22.77 6.95 21.59
CA SER A 102 -21.74 7.83 21.03
C SER A 102 -20.77 7.12 20.12
N LEU A 103 -20.62 5.81 20.26
CA LEU A 103 -19.73 5.01 19.39
C LEU A 103 -20.19 5.05 17.93
N PRO A 104 -19.28 5.21 17.00
CA PRO A 104 -17.81 5.32 17.13
C PRO A 104 -17.28 6.77 17.01
N TYR A 105 -18.03 7.78 17.37
CA TYR A 105 -17.73 9.17 17.00
C TYR A 105 -17.27 10.06 18.15
N THR A 106 -17.80 9.84 19.35
CA THR A 106 -17.45 10.67 20.52
C THR A 106 -16.84 9.78 21.59
N MET A 107 -15.58 10.02 21.89
CA MET A 107 -14.83 9.23 22.87
C MET A 107 -13.60 9.98 23.34
N SER A 108 -13.08 9.58 24.49
CA SER A 108 -11.74 9.91 24.97
C SER A 108 -10.84 8.69 24.78
N ILE A 109 -9.68 8.87 24.19
CA ILE A 109 -8.64 7.85 24.04
C ILE A 109 -7.35 8.41 24.61
N LEU A 110 -6.72 7.67 25.51
CA LEU A 110 -5.41 7.96 26.09
C LEU A 110 -4.49 6.79 25.85
N GLY A 111 -3.18 7.02 25.82
CA GLY A 111 -2.16 5.97 25.69
C GLY A 111 -1.88 5.51 24.26
N SER A 112 -2.55 6.06 23.23
CA SER A 112 -2.27 5.79 21.83
C SER A 112 -2.57 7.01 20.96
N ASP A 113 -1.51 7.65 20.46
CA ASP A 113 -1.62 8.84 19.60
C ASP A 113 -2.28 8.50 18.26
N ASN A 114 -1.98 7.33 17.70
CA ASN A 114 -2.57 6.87 16.46
C ASN A 114 -4.09 6.62 16.58
N SER A 115 -4.51 5.96 17.66
CA SER A 115 -5.93 5.72 17.92
C SER A 115 -6.69 7.03 18.15
N LEU A 116 -6.09 7.98 18.88
CA LEU A 116 -6.65 9.32 19.09
C LEU A 116 -6.80 10.09 17.77
N ALA A 117 -5.77 10.10 16.93
CA ALA A 117 -5.80 10.77 15.62
C ALA A 117 -6.89 10.17 14.71
N ILE A 118 -7.04 8.84 14.69
CA ILE A 118 -8.11 8.17 13.95
C ILE A 118 -9.50 8.58 14.47
N ALA A 119 -9.67 8.63 15.79
CA ALA A 119 -10.93 9.07 16.39
C ALA A 119 -11.28 10.51 16.00
N GLN A 120 -10.30 11.42 16.01
CA GLN A 120 -10.46 12.81 15.57
C GLN A 120 -10.85 12.91 14.08
N LEU A 121 -10.16 12.18 13.20
CA LEU A 121 -10.50 12.12 11.78
C LEU A 121 -11.94 11.63 11.56
N ARG A 122 -12.39 10.62 12.31
CA ARG A 122 -13.76 10.10 12.22
C ARG A 122 -14.80 11.10 12.71
N ALA A 123 -14.50 11.83 13.79
CA ALA A 123 -15.36 12.90 14.28
C ALA A 123 -15.49 14.02 13.23
N THR A 124 -14.35 14.44 12.64
CA THR A 124 -14.31 15.44 11.56
C THR A 124 -15.12 14.97 10.34
N ALA A 125 -15.01 13.70 9.94
CA ALA A 125 -15.76 13.16 8.79
C ALA A 125 -17.28 13.25 8.96
N ARG A 126 -17.78 13.28 10.19
CA ARG A 126 -19.21 13.41 10.51
C ARG A 126 -19.72 14.85 10.51
N THR A 127 -18.91 15.77 11.02
CA THR A 127 -19.36 17.13 11.37
C THR A 127 -18.89 18.20 10.40
N SER A 128 -17.89 17.91 9.57
CA SER A 128 -17.20 18.88 8.72
C SER A 128 -17.47 18.68 7.24
N THR A 129 -17.15 19.67 6.45
CA THR A 129 -17.17 19.59 5.00
C THR A 129 -16.08 18.61 4.49
N ARG A 130 -16.24 18.14 3.26
CA ARG A 130 -15.23 17.28 2.62
C ARG A 130 -13.86 17.95 2.54
N GLU A 131 -13.83 19.24 2.26
CA GLU A 131 -12.58 20.00 2.19
C GLU A 131 -11.88 20.08 3.55
N GLN A 132 -12.60 20.37 4.63
CA GLN A 132 -12.05 20.38 5.97
C GLN A 132 -11.52 19.01 6.40
N LEU A 133 -12.25 17.93 6.04
CA LEU A 133 -11.78 16.57 6.30
C LEU A 133 -10.50 16.26 5.50
N ARG A 134 -10.42 16.67 4.23
CA ARG A 134 -9.21 16.51 3.40
C ARG A 134 -8.02 17.26 4.00
N GLN A 135 -8.22 18.48 4.44
CA GLN A 135 -7.17 19.27 5.12
C GLN A 135 -6.66 18.60 6.39
N GLN A 136 -7.57 18.12 7.24
CA GLN A 136 -7.19 17.38 8.45
C GLN A 136 -6.43 16.09 8.10
N ALA A 137 -6.93 15.30 7.16
CA ALA A 137 -6.30 14.06 6.70
C ALA A 137 -4.92 14.33 6.08
N GLN A 138 -4.79 15.40 5.29
CA GLN A 138 -3.50 15.83 4.73
C GLN A 138 -2.50 16.20 5.81
N LEU A 139 -2.90 16.96 6.81
CA LEU A 139 -2.03 17.29 7.95
C LEU A 139 -1.58 16.05 8.69
N THR A 140 -2.47 15.09 8.95
CA THR A 140 -2.13 13.82 9.58
C THR A 140 -1.08 13.04 8.76
N ILE A 141 -1.25 12.98 7.44
CA ILE A 141 -0.31 12.29 6.54
C ILE A 141 1.05 12.99 6.50
N VAL A 142 1.07 14.32 6.34
CA VAL A 142 2.30 15.08 6.17
C VAL A 142 3.12 15.14 7.46
N GLN A 143 2.46 15.26 8.62
CA GLN A 143 3.14 15.30 9.91
C GLN A 143 3.84 13.99 10.25
N ASN A 144 3.21 12.86 9.98
CA ASN A 144 3.80 11.55 10.26
C ASN A 144 3.36 10.47 9.25
N PRO A 145 3.95 10.44 8.04
CA PRO A 145 3.53 9.55 6.96
C PRO A 145 3.78 8.05 7.26
N ARG A 146 4.56 7.73 8.29
CA ARG A 146 4.79 6.35 8.75
C ARG A 146 3.78 5.86 9.78
N SER A 147 2.86 6.71 10.23
CA SER A 147 1.89 6.37 11.26
C SER A 147 0.70 5.57 10.71
N LEU A 148 0.08 4.74 11.54
CA LEU A 148 -1.17 4.07 11.18
C LEU A 148 -2.31 5.07 10.96
N ALA A 149 -2.31 6.20 11.64
CA ALA A 149 -3.27 7.27 11.41
C ALA A 149 -3.15 7.85 9.99
N ALA A 150 -1.93 8.01 9.46
CA ALA A 150 -1.69 8.43 8.07
C ALA A 150 -2.19 7.37 7.07
N TYR A 151 -1.91 6.08 7.34
CA TYR A 151 -2.45 4.99 6.54
C TYR A 151 -3.99 5.00 6.54
N TYR A 152 -4.60 5.15 7.72
CA TYR A 152 -6.06 5.24 7.85
C TYR A 152 -6.64 6.42 7.07
N ALA A 153 -5.98 7.58 7.13
CA ALA A 153 -6.39 8.79 6.44
C ALA A 153 -6.46 8.63 4.90
N LEU A 154 -5.60 7.79 4.30
CA LEU A 154 -5.63 7.50 2.86
C LEU A 154 -6.93 6.84 2.41
N PHE A 155 -7.50 5.98 3.25
CA PHE A 155 -8.66 5.17 2.92
C PHE A 155 -9.96 5.68 3.53
N MET A 156 -9.95 6.92 4.04
CA MET A 156 -11.15 7.54 4.59
C MET A 156 -12.23 7.78 3.54
N LYS A 157 -13.47 7.59 3.99
CA LYS A 157 -14.67 7.87 3.18
C LYS A 157 -15.54 8.90 3.86
N GLN A 158 -16.22 9.69 3.03
CA GLN A 158 -17.31 10.57 3.46
C GLN A 158 -18.45 10.47 2.44
N GLY A 159 -19.66 10.22 2.90
CA GLY A 159 -20.79 9.99 2.01
C GLY A 159 -20.65 8.75 1.12
N GLY A 160 -19.88 7.73 1.57
CA GLY A 160 -19.62 6.50 0.82
C GLY A 160 -18.44 6.56 -0.13
N GLU A 161 -17.93 7.75 -0.47
CA GLU A 161 -16.81 7.94 -1.39
C GLU A 161 -15.49 8.19 -0.66
N TYR A 162 -14.39 7.66 -1.21
CA TYR A 162 -13.04 7.98 -0.73
C TYR A 162 -12.75 9.48 -0.88
N ILE A 163 -12.11 10.07 0.14
CA ILE A 163 -11.70 11.48 0.09
C ILE A 163 -10.48 11.70 -0.82
N TRP A 164 -9.69 10.65 -1.07
CA TRP A 164 -8.52 10.65 -1.95
C TRP A 164 -8.74 9.67 -3.10
N LYS A 165 -8.27 10.04 -4.29
CA LYS A 165 -8.33 9.21 -5.50
C LYS A 165 -6.92 8.95 -6.02
N ILE A 166 -6.42 7.72 -5.92
CA ILE A 166 -5.04 7.38 -6.31
C ILE A 166 -4.76 7.64 -7.80
N LEU A 167 -5.79 7.62 -8.65
CA LEU A 167 -5.67 7.92 -10.08
C LEU A 167 -5.54 9.43 -10.35
N ASP A 168 -5.95 10.28 -9.41
CA ASP A 168 -5.73 11.72 -9.51
C ASP A 168 -4.29 12.06 -9.14
N PRO A 169 -3.50 12.72 -10.02
CA PRO A 169 -2.11 13.07 -9.75
C PRO A 169 -1.92 13.94 -8.49
N ALA A 170 -2.88 14.83 -8.17
CA ALA A 170 -2.82 15.68 -6.99
C ALA A 170 -2.99 14.86 -5.70
N ASP A 171 -3.94 13.92 -5.70
CA ASP A 171 -4.22 13.06 -4.54
C ASP A 171 -3.16 11.97 -4.37
N ARG A 172 -2.59 11.48 -5.46
CA ARG A 172 -1.58 10.42 -5.48
C ARG A 172 -0.37 10.73 -4.61
N ARG A 173 -0.01 11.99 -4.47
CA ARG A 173 1.10 12.42 -3.61
C ARG A 173 0.94 11.95 -2.16
N MET A 174 -0.29 11.89 -1.67
CA MET A 174 -0.58 11.39 -0.31
C MET A 174 -0.30 9.88 -0.22
N TYR A 175 -0.74 9.11 -1.22
CA TYR A 175 -0.45 7.68 -1.31
C TYR A 175 1.05 7.40 -1.42
N GLN A 176 1.78 8.17 -2.26
CA GLN A 176 3.23 8.03 -2.43
C GLN A 176 3.98 8.32 -1.13
N ALA A 177 3.59 9.37 -0.39
CA ALA A 177 4.24 9.73 0.87
C ALA A 177 4.13 8.59 1.90
N VAL A 178 2.93 8.04 2.09
CA VAL A 178 2.71 6.93 3.02
C VAL A 178 3.37 5.64 2.52
N ALA A 179 3.19 5.28 1.25
CA ALA A 179 3.77 4.06 0.67
C ALA A 179 5.30 4.04 0.78
N THR A 180 5.96 5.15 0.43
CA THR A 180 7.41 5.27 0.54
C THR A 180 7.88 5.19 1.99
N SER A 181 7.19 5.88 2.89
CA SER A 181 7.52 5.88 4.31
C SER A 181 7.37 4.48 4.92
N PHE A 182 6.25 3.81 4.66
CA PHE A 182 6.00 2.45 5.12
C PHE A 182 7.02 1.45 4.54
N ASN A 183 7.35 1.56 3.24
CA ASN A 183 8.33 0.69 2.61
C ASN A 183 9.74 0.88 3.17
N THR A 184 10.09 2.08 3.61
CA THR A 184 11.39 2.37 4.25
C THR A 184 11.48 1.74 5.64
N TRP A 185 10.41 1.83 6.45
CA TRP A 185 10.45 1.44 7.86
C TRP A 185 9.89 0.05 8.13
N MET A 186 8.92 -0.40 7.35
CA MET A 186 8.21 -1.67 7.53
C MET A 186 8.05 -2.43 6.20
N PRO A 187 9.13 -2.75 5.46
CA PRO A 187 9.03 -3.31 4.10
C PRO A 187 8.37 -4.70 4.06
N LYS A 188 8.42 -5.44 5.16
CA LYS A 188 7.83 -6.79 5.24
C LYS A 188 6.38 -6.81 5.70
N TYR A 189 5.87 -5.68 6.18
CA TYR A 189 4.49 -5.56 6.64
C TYR A 189 3.51 -5.72 5.47
N GLU A 190 2.44 -6.48 5.68
CA GLU A 190 1.50 -6.84 4.62
C GLU A 190 0.82 -5.62 4.01
N ARG A 191 0.41 -4.65 4.83
CA ARG A 191 -0.20 -3.39 4.35
C ARG A 191 0.78 -2.54 3.56
N THR A 192 2.06 -2.58 3.90
CA THR A 192 3.12 -1.92 3.12
C THR A 192 3.18 -2.49 1.73
N LYS A 193 3.26 -3.83 1.61
CA LYS A 193 3.33 -4.50 0.31
C LYS A 193 2.12 -4.16 -0.55
N ALA A 194 0.91 -4.27 0.01
CA ALA A 194 -0.32 -3.96 -0.70
C ALA A 194 -0.36 -2.51 -1.19
N LEU A 195 -0.08 -1.54 -0.31
CA LEU A 195 -0.09 -0.12 -0.65
C LEU A 195 1.01 0.24 -1.67
N TYR A 196 2.23 -0.27 -1.47
CA TYR A 196 3.35 0.00 -2.36
C TYR A 196 3.12 -0.56 -3.76
N THR A 197 2.61 -1.78 -3.88
CA THR A 197 2.22 -2.37 -5.16
C THR A 197 1.15 -1.52 -5.84
N GLN A 198 0.09 -1.13 -5.13
CA GLN A 198 -0.97 -0.30 -5.69
C GLN A 198 -0.44 1.03 -6.25
N VAL A 199 0.47 1.69 -5.54
CA VAL A 199 1.08 2.96 -5.98
C VAL A 199 1.99 2.75 -7.18
N THR A 200 2.83 1.72 -7.17
CA THR A 200 3.77 1.43 -8.27
C THR A 200 3.05 1.04 -9.54
N ASP A 201 1.98 0.28 -9.47
CA ASP A 201 1.18 -0.13 -10.62
C ASP A 201 0.55 1.08 -11.32
N VAL A 202 -0.01 2.02 -10.55
CA VAL A 202 -0.58 3.26 -11.09
C VAL A 202 0.50 4.12 -11.76
N LEU A 203 1.67 4.26 -11.15
CA LEU A 203 2.79 5.02 -11.71
C LEU A 203 3.33 4.37 -12.98
N GLN A 204 3.41 3.06 -13.04
CA GLN A 204 3.86 2.32 -14.22
C GLN A 204 2.85 2.48 -15.37
N ALA A 205 1.56 2.36 -15.09
CA ALA A 205 0.50 2.57 -16.08
C ALA A 205 0.55 3.99 -16.67
N GLU A 206 0.77 5.01 -15.85
CA GLU A 206 0.91 6.40 -16.29
C GLU A 206 2.16 6.61 -17.17
N ARG A 207 3.30 6.06 -16.78
CA ARG A 207 4.52 6.10 -17.59
C ARG A 207 4.32 5.46 -18.96
N ASN A 208 3.70 4.27 -18.98
CA ASN A 208 3.41 3.57 -20.23
C ASN A 208 2.47 4.38 -21.13
N ALA A 209 1.42 5.00 -20.57
CA ALA A 209 0.50 5.86 -21.32
C ALA A 209 1.21 7.09 -21.89
N THR A 210 2.07 7.73 -21.10
CA THR A 210 2.87 8.89 -21.55
C THR A 210 3.83 8.53 -22.66
N GLN A 211 4.53 7.39 -22.54
CA GLN A 211 5.44 6.90 -23.58
C GLN A 211 4.69 6.59 -24.88
N GLN A 212 3.54 5.92 -24.79
CA GLN A 212 2.71 5.63 -25.95
C GLN A 212 2.20 6.92 -26.64
N ALA A 213 1.81 7.91 -25.85
CA ALA A 213 1.39 9.20 -26.39
C ALA A 213 2.53 9.93 -27.11
N ALA A 214 3.74 9.92 -26.52
CA ALA A 214 4.93 10.51 -27.14
C ALA A 214 5.30 9.79 -28.45
N VAL A 215 5.24 8.47 -28.50
CA VAL A 215 5.50 7.70 -29.72
C VAL A 215 4.45 8.03 -30.81
N ARG A 216 3.15 8.13 -30.46
CA ARG A 216 2.12 8.54 -31.40
C ARG A 216 2.39 9.94 -31.96
N GLN A 217 2.73 10.88 -31.11
CA GLN A 217 3.06 12.24 -31.53
C GLN A 217 4.27 12.28 -32.48
N LEU A 218 5.29 11.44 -32.23
CA LEU A 218 6.44 11.30 -33.16
C LEU A 218 6.02 10.73 -34.51
N ILE A 219 5.13 9.73 -34.51
CA ILE A 219 4.59 9.15 -35.77
C ILE A 219 3.77 10.20 -36.53
N ASP A 220 2.85 10.89 -35.87
CA ASP A 220 2.02 11.90 -36.47
C ASP A 220 2.85 13.05 -37.06
N ASN A 221 3.91 13.46 -36.35
CA ASN A 221 4.85 14.48 -36.86
C ASN A 221 5.71 13.95 -38.01
N ALA A 222 6.09 12.65 -37.99
CA ALA A 222 6.88 12.05 -39.06
C ALA A 222 6.07 11.91 -40.37
N GLU A 223 4.78 11.64 -40.28
CA GLU A 223 3.89 11.63 -41.46
C GLU A 223 3.81 13.00 -42.15
N SER A 224 3.92 14.10 -41.38
CA SER A 224 3.95 15.47 -41.96
C SER A 224 5.34 15.89 -42.48
N ALA A 225 6.40 15.22 -42.09
CA ALA A 225 7.79 15.51 -42.46
C ALA A 225 8.46 14.34 -43.20
N PHE A 226 7.69 13.57 -43.97
CA PHE A 226 8.23 12.44 -44.71
C PHE A 226 9.31 12.87 -45.71
N LEU A 227 10.56 12.53 -45.41
CA LEU A 227 11.67 12.72 -46.30
C LEU A 227 11.65 11.64 -47.37
N ASP A 228 11.29 12.00 -48.60
CA ASP A 228 11.28 11.05 -49.71
C ASP A 228 12.71 10.80 -50.22
N ILE A 229 13.22 9.60 -50.02
CA ILE A 229 14.51 9.16 -50.55
C ILE A 229 14.23 8.38 -51.83
N THR A 230 14.79 8.85 -52.95
CA THR A 230 14.64 8.21 -54.25
C THR A 230 16.01 7.71 -54.71
N LEU A 231 16.12 6.40 -54.95
CA LEU A 231 17.33 5.74 -55.39
C LEU A 231 17.02 4.77 -56.53
N GLN A 232 18.02 4.44 -57.34
CA GLN A 232 17.93 3.37 -58.32
C GLN A 232 18.37 2.03 -57.70
N ASP A 233 17.62 0.98 -57.97
CA ASP A 233 17.99 -0.37 -57.59
C ASP A 233 19.04 -0.95 -58.58
N ASP A 234 19.49 -2.19 -58.36
CA ASP A 234 20.46 -2.91 -59.18
C ASP A 234 19.97 -3.18 -60.62
N ASN A 235 18.66 -3.03 -60.89
CA ASN A 235 18.06 -3.13 -62.20
C ASN A 235 17.86 -1.76 -62.88
N ASN A 236 18.41 -0.66 -62.31
CA ASN A 236 18.20 0.71 -62.69
C ASN A 236 16.74 1.18 -62.64
N ILE A 237 15.90 0.52 -61.83
CA ILE A 237 14.53 0.97 -61.56
C ILE A 237 14.56 1.94 -60.42
N THR A 238 13.94 3.12 -60.60
CA THR A 238 13.82 4.13 -59.56
C THR A 238 12.82 3.68 -58.49
N GLN A 239 13.26 3.62 -57.25
CA GLN A 239 12.44 3.29 -56.07
C GLN A 239 12.38 4.52 -55.16
N SER A 240 11.20 4.83 -54.62
CA SER A 240 10.99 5.93 -53.69
C SER A 240 10.44 5.41 -52.37
N LEU A 241 10.86 5.98 -51.25
CA LEU A 241 10.26 5.68 -49.95
C LEU A 241 8.78 6.00 -49.90
N SER A 242 8.33 7.01 -50.66
CA SER A 242 6.92 7.38 -50.79
C SER A 242 6.06 6.23 -51.35
N ASP A 243 6.63 5.29 -52.13
CA ASP A 243 5.93 4.13 -52.66
C ASP A 243 5.62 3.08 -51.58
N LEU A 244 6.28 3.21 -50.43
CA LEU A 244 6.13 2.32 -49.28
C LEU A 244 5.21 2.92 -48.18
N ARG A 245 4.50 4.01 -48.46
CA ARG A 245 3.57 4.63 -47.49
C ARG A 245 2.56 3.62 -46.98
N GLY A 246 2.30 3.69 -45.70
CA GLY A 246 1.40 2.76 -44.97
C GLY A 246 2.06 1.45 -44.52
N LYS A 247 3.37 1.27 -44.84
CA LYS A 247 4.16 0.16 -44.32
C LYS A 247 5.09 0.58 -43.21
N VAL A 248 5.52 -0.37 -42.38
CA VAL A 248 6.65 -0.19 -41.47
C VAL A 248 7.94 -0.36 -42.23
N ILE A 249 8.72 0.69 -42.37
CA ILE A 249 9.94 0.69 -43.19
C ILE A 249 11.15 0.56 -42.27
N VAL A 250 12.01 -0.38 -42.56
CA VAL A 250 13.34 -0.52 -41.95
C VAL A 250 14.37 -0.07 -42.98
N LEU A 251 15.08 1.02 -42.71
CA LEU A 251 16.21 1.46 -43.55
C LEU A 251 17.49 0.89 -42.97
N ASP A 252 18.18 0.06 -43.79
CA ASP A 252 19.46 -0.49 -43.42
C ASP A 252 20.59 0.19 -44.26
N PHE A 253 21.58 0.73 -43.56
CA PHE A 253 22.77 1.38 -44.13
C PHE A 253 24.00 0.50 -43.90
N SER A 254 23.99 -0.72 -44.40
CA SER A 254 25.10 -1.66 -44.26
C SER A 254 25.93 -1.76 -45.53
N ALA A 255 27.26 -1.97 -45.39
CA ALA A 255 28.14 -2.29 -46.49
C ALA A 255 28.13 -3.82 -46.70
N ILE A 256 27.49 -4.28 -47.78
CA ILE A 256 27.28 -5.70 -48.08
C ILE A 256 28.61 -6.45 -48.23
N GLU A 257 29.69 -5.76 -48.59
CA GLU A 257 31.02 -6.35 -48.81
C GLU A 257 31.77 -6.74 -47.55
N MET A 258 31.34 -6.24 -46.38
CA MET A 258 31.97 -6.57 -45.09
C MET A 258 31.52 -7.96 -44.60
N GLU A 259 32.50 -8.80 -44.25
CA GLU A 259 32.24 -10.16 -43.76
C GLU A 259 31.35 -10.23 -42.52
N GLN A 260 31.41 -9.19 -41.68
CA GLN A 260 30.57 -9.02 -40.50
C GLN A 260 29.10 -8.75 -40.82
N SER A 261 28.78 -8.26 -42.03
CA SER A 261 27.42 -7.97 -42.49
C SER A 261 26.63 -9.20 -42.88
N LYS A 262 27.27 -10.33 -43.16
CA LYS A 262 26.60 -11.56 -43.66
C LYS A 262 25.62 -12.15 -42.64
N GLY A 263 26.00 -12.21 -41.38
CA GLY A 263 25.13 -12.71 -40.31
C GLY A 263 23.90 -11.82 -40.10
N TYR A 264 24.10 -10.52 -40.10
CA TYR A 264 23.05 -9.52 -39.94
C TYR A 264 22.03 -9.53 -41.10
N ILE A 265 22.50 -9.73 -42.34
CA ILE A 265 21.61 -9.87 -43.52
C ILE A 265 20.67 -11.07 -43.39
N PHE A 266 21.13 -12.19 -42.83
CA PHE A 266 20.27 -13.34 -42.57
C PHE A 266 19.17 -13.01 -41.54
N GLU A 267 19.51 -12.29 -40.47
CA GLU A 267 18.54 -11.86 -39.47
C GLU A 267 17.50 -10.88 -40.05
N LEU A 268 17.93 -9.92 -40.88
CA LEU A 268 17.03 -9.02 -41.60
C LEU A 268 16.10 -9.78 -42.56
N ARG A 269 16.60 -10.79 -43.27
CA ARG A 269 15.79 -11.63 -44.15
C ARG A 269 14.74 -12.41 -43.36
N GLU A 270 15.10 -12.99 -42.22
CA GLU A 270 14.14 -13.65 -41.34
C GLU A 270 13.07 -12.70 -40.85
N LEU A 271 13.47 -11.50 -40.43
CA LEU A 271 12.57 -10.46 -40.00
C LEU A 271 11.59 -10.07 -41.12
N TYR A 272 12.11 -9.85 -42.33
CA TYR A 272 11.31 -9.54 -43.50
C TYR A 272 10.30 -10.66 -43.82
N ASN A 273 10.75 -11.90 -43.88
CA ASN A 273 9.89 -13.05 -44.16
C ASN A 273 8.76 -13.21 -43.17
N ARG A 274 9.02 -12.84 -41.88
CA ARG A 274 8.05 -12.92 -40.81
C ARG A 274 6.98 -11.81 -40.86
N TYR A 275 7.35 -10.61 -41.33
CA TYR A 275 6.49 -9.44 -41.23
C TYR A 275 6.07 -8.80 -42.55
N GLN A 276 6.62 -9.20 -43.71
CA GLN A 276 6.24 -8.63 -45.01
C GLN A 276 4.71 -8.68 -45.27
N SER A 277 4.09 -9.82 -44.93
CA SER A 277 2.62 -9.98 -45.07
C SER A 277 1.80 -9.11 -44.13
N ARG A 278 2.46 -8.53 -43.14
CA ARG A 278 1.86 -7.63 -42.14
C ARG A 278 2.19 -6.16 -42.41
N GLY A 279 2.70 -5.86 -43.59
CA GLY A 279 2.98 -4.50 -44.03
C GLY A 279 4.37 -4.00 -43.65
N MET A 280 5.39 -4.86 -43.54
CA MET A 280 6.78 -4.46 -43.36
C MET A 280 7.52 -4.42 -44.68
N ALA A 281 8.41 -3.43 -44.86
CA ALA A 281 9.39 -3.32 -45.96
C ALA A 281 10.79 -3.07 -45.36
N ILE A 282 11.84 -3.60 -45.99
CA ILE A 282 13.25 -3.35 -45.66
C ILE A 282 13.93 -2.79 -46.91
#